data_867808d841dc17d28dcce70352122d08
#
_entry.id   867808d841dc17d28dcce70352122d08
#
_cell.length_a   1.000
_cell.length_b   1.000
_cell.length_c   1.000
_cell.angle_alpha   90.00
_cell.angle_beta   90.00
_cell.angle_gamma   90.00
#
_symmetry.space_group_name_H-M   'P 1'
#
loop_
_entity.id
_entity.type
_entity.pdbx_description
1 polymer ?
#
loop_
_entity_poly.entity_id
_entity_poly.type
_entity_poly.pdbx_seq_one_letter_code
_entity_poly.pdbx_strand_id
1 'polypeptide(L)'
;MNKNLLKLIAVYGTACFLACTAPQKAETEKWSERMARSEMQRFPEPWMIEKAKKPRWGYTHGLVVKSMLEEWKHTGDSTYYEYAKIYADSLIDADGHIKTMKYLSFNIDNVNGGKILFDLYAQTGDERYKIAMDTLRKQMAEQPRTSKGGFWHKLRYPHQMWLDGIFMASPYLVQYGATFDEPALFDEATKQILLIKSKTYDPATGLYYHGWDESHEQKWSNPETGCSPNFWSRSIGWYGAAIVD
;
A
#
# COMPACT_ATOMS: atom_id res chain seq x y z
N MET A 1 -88.34 -39.95 24.47
CA MET A 1 -87.70 -38.65 24.55
C MET A 1 -86.20 -38.85 24.72
N ASN A 2 -85.47 -38.85 23.65
CA ASN A 2 -84.01 -39.02 23.70
C ASN A 2 -83.38 -37.98 22.80
N LYS A 3 -82.56 -37.12 23.39
CA LYS A 3 -81.79 -36.11 22.72
C LYS A 3 -80.36 -36.63 22.54
N ASN A 4 -80.05 -37.03 21.35
CA ASN A 4 -78.65 -37.37 21.00
C ASN A 4 -77.87 -36.12 20.74
N LEU A 5 -76.83 -35.95 21.53
CA LEU A 5 -75.87 -34.86 21.47
C LEU A 5 -74.72 -35.33 20.55
N LEU A 6 -74.70 -34.84 19.34
CA LEU A 6 -73.52 -35.02 18.44
C LEU A 6 -72.36 -34.14 18.94
N LYS A 7 -71.27 -34.77 19.38
CA LYS A 7 -70.02 -34.07 19.60
C LYS A 7 -69.20 -34.02 18.30
N LEU A 8 -69.07 -32.84 17.78
CA LEU A 8 -68.19 -32.56 16.67
C LEU A 8 -66.76 -32.43 17.21
N ILE A 9 -65.86 -33.37 16.86
CA ILE A 9 -64.44 -33.28 17.16
C ILE A 9 -63.80 -32.55 15.97
N ALA A 10 -63.42 -31.31 16.19
CA ALA A 10 -62.60 -30.55 15.24
C ALA A 10 -61.13 -30.99 15.41
N VAL A 11 -60.60 -31.70 14.44
CA VAL A 11 -59.18 -32.04 14.34
C VAL A 11 -58.46 -30.85 13.69
N TYR A 12 -57.79 -30.05 14.47
CA TYR A 12 -56.88 -29.06 13.96
C TYR A 12 -55.56 -29.73 13.50
N GLY A 13 -55.46 -29.94 12.21
CA GLY A 13 -54.22 -30.37 11.59
C GLY A 13 -53.24 -29.22 11.56
N THR A 14 -52.23 -29.21 12.44
CA THR A 14 -51.11 -28.29 12.38
C THR A 14 -50.21 -28.72 11.23
N ALA A 15 -50.33 -28.07 10.09
CA ALA A 15 -49.38 -28.24 8.97
C ALA A 15 -48.07 -27.53 9.37
N CYS A 16 -47.10 -28.32 9.84
CA CYS A 16 -45.70 -27.85 9.93
C CYS A 16 -45.17 -27.65 8.51
N PHE A 17 -45.14 -26.39 8.07
CA PHE A 17 -44.30 -26.02 6.92
C PHE A 17 -42.82 -26.14 7.32
N LEU A 18 -42.24 -27.29 7.04
CA LEU A 18 -40.78 -27.43 6.96
C LEU A 18 -40.35 -26.58 5.77
N ALA A 19 -40.02 -25.30 6.03
CA ALA A 19 -39.26 -24.49 5.08
C ALA A 19 -37.92 -25.18 4.89
N CYS A 20 -37.75 -25.94 3.80
CA CYS A 20 -36.45 -26.32 3.30
C CYS A 20 -35.75 -25.03 2.90
N THR A 21 -35.02 -24.42 3.81
CA THR A 21 -34.01 -23.43 3.45
C THR A 21 -32.97 -24.19 2.62
N ALA A 22 -32.97 -23.95 1.30
CA ALA A 22 -31.88 -24.41 0.44
C ALA A 22 -30.58 -24.05 1.14
N PRO A 23 -29.53 -24.91 1.17
CA PRO A 23 -28.28 -24.58 1.75
C PRO A 23 -27.78 -23.32 1.03
N GLN A 24 -27.70 -22.22 1.78
CA GLN A 24 -27.13 -20.98 1.29
C GLN A 24 -25.71 -21.35 0.86
N LYS A 25 -25.45 -21.26 -0.46
CA LYS A 25 -24.15 -21.58 -1.03
C LYS A 25 -23.15 -20.73 -0.25
N ALA A 26 -22.32 -21.35 0.56
CA ALA A 26 -21.33 -20.66 1.34
C ALA A 26 -20.55 -19.78 0.35
N GLU A 27 -20.64 -18.48 0.51
CA GLU A 27 -19.91 -17.54 -0.32
C GLU A 27 -18.43 -17.90 -0.16
N THR A 28 -17.80 -18.35 -1.24
CA THR A 28 -16.41 -18.76 -1.18
C THR A 28 -15.59 -17.54 -0.84
N GLU A 29 -14.92 -17.57 0.30
CA GLU A 29 -14.01 -16.52 0.76
C GLU A 29 -13.10 -16.05 -0.39
N LYS A 30 -13.02 -14.75 -0.61
CA LYS A 30 -12.23 -14.16 -1.69
C LYS A 30 -10.74 -14.42 -1.47
N TRP A 31 -9.99 -14.47 -2.54
CA TRP A 31 -8.54 -14.69 -2.46
C TRP A 31 -7.82 -13.60 -1.69
N SER A 32 -8.28 -12.34 -1.79
CA SER A 32 -7.75 -11.21 -1.01
C SER A 32 -7.89 -11.45 0.50
N GLU A 33 -9.09 -11.82 0.95
CA GLU A 33 -9.36 -12.15 2.36
C GLU A 33 -8.51 -13.32 2.86
N ARG A 34 -8.43 -14.40 2.04
CA ARG A 34 -7.59 -15.56 2.39
C ARG A 34 -6.13 -15.20 2.53
N MET A 35 -5.61 -14.35 1.63
CA MET A 35 -4.23 -13.87 1.73
C MET A 35 -4.02 -12.98 2.94
N ALA A 36 -4.90 -12.03 3.18
CA ALA A 36 -4.83 -11.13 4.33
C ALA A 36 -4.83 -11.92 5.66
N ARG A 37 -5.77 -12.85 5.82
CA ARG A 37 -5.83 -13.70 7.03
C ARG A 37 -4.60 -14.61 7.17
N SER A 38 -4.11 -15.19 6.07
CA SER A 38 -2.89 -16.00 6.09
C SER A 38 -1.68 -15.19 6.55
N GLU A 39 -1.57 -13.95 6.08
CA GLU A 39 -0.48 -13.07 6.49
C GLU A 39 -0.57 -12.68 7.95
N MET A 40 -1.76 -12.31 8.45
CA MET A 40 -1.99 -12.01 9.86
C MET A 40 -1.73 -13.22 10.78
N GLN A 41 -2.08 -14.44 10.34
CA GLN A 41 -1.75 -15.66 11.09
C GLN A 41 -0.25 -15.93 11.14
N ARG A 42 0.47 -15.67 10.06
CA ARG A 42 1.93 -15.85 9.98
C ARG A 42 2.70 -14.80 10.77
N PHE A 43 2.15 -13.60 10.82
CA PHE A 43 2.72 -12.42 11.48
C PHE A 43 1.67 -11.77 12.39
N PRO A 44 1.38 -12.33 13.57
CA PRO A 44 0.37 -11.80 14.47
C PRO A 44 0.61 -10.32 14.85
N GLU A 45 1.86 -9.93 14.93
CA GLU A 45 2.26 -8.54 15.06
C GLU A 45 2.71 -8.00 13.69
N PRO A 46 2.13 -6.92 13.16
CA PRO A 46 2.40 -6.46 11.79
C PRO A 46 3.86 -6.07 11.54
N TRP A 47 4.61 -5.70 12.56
CA TRP A 47 6.04 -5.45 12.43
C TRP A 47 6.88 -6.72 12.16
N MET A 48 6.30 -7.91 12.37
CA MET A 48 6.96 -9.19 12.10
C MET A 48 7.02 -9.57 10.61
N ILE A 49 6.30 -8.86 9.76
CA ILE A 49 6.33 -9.04 8.30
C ILE A 49 7.80 -9.13 7.84
N GLU A 50 8.08 -9.97 6.85
CA GLU A 50 9.44 -10.35 6.42
C GLU A 50 10.28 -11.04 7.50
N LYS A 51 9.66 -11.64 8.52
CA LYS A 51 10.34 -12.26 9.65
C LYS A 51 11.27 -11.28 10.40
N ALA A 52 10.87 -10.01 10.45
CA ALA A 52 11.60 -8.97 11.15
C ALA A 52 11.77 -9.36 12.63
N LYS A 53 12.93 -9.05 13.22
CA LYS A 53 13.24 -9.36 14.63
C LYS A 53 12.91 -8.23 15.59
N LYS A 54 12.58 -7.05 15.04
CA LYS A 54 12.19 -5.85 15.80
C LYS A 54 11.36 -4.94 14.88
N PRO A 55 10.51 -4.07 15.44
CA PRO A 55 9.76 -3.10 14.68
C PRO A 55 10.68 -2.24 13.81
N ARG A 56 10.29 -2.06 12.54
CA ARG A 56 10.97 -1.18 11.60
C ARG A 56 9.99 -0.56 10.62
N TRP A 57 10.25 0.69 10.27
CA TRP A 57 9.56 1.35 9.18
C TRP A 57 10.20 0.93 7.84
N GLY A 58 9.37 0.53 6.87
CA GLY A 58 9.90 0.09 5.59
C GLY A 58 8.83 -0.13 4.53
N TYR A 59 9.25 -0.18 3.27
CA TYR A 59 8.34 -0.25 2.14
C TYR A 59 7.53 -1.55 2.08
N THR A 60 8.12 -2.68 2.42
CA THR A 60 7.43 -3.98 2.40
C THR A 60 6.29 -4.02 3.42
N HIS A 61 6.57 -3.54 4.64
CA HIS A 61 5.55 -3.40 5.67
C HIS A 61 4.45 -2.43 5.21
N GLY A 62 4.85 -1.26 4.68
CA GLY A 62 3.90 -0.28 4.15
C GLY A 62 2.99 -0.86 3.06
N LEU A 63 3.53 -1.69 2.15
CA LEU A 63 2.75 -2.35 1.11
C LEU A 63 1.72 -3.31 1.69
N VAL A 64 2.17 -4.25 2.54
CA VAL A 64 1.29 -5.27 3.13
C VAL A 64 0.24 -4.62 4.02
N VAL A 65 0.63 -3.69 4.86
CA VAL A 65 -0.30 -2.99 5.77
C VAL A 65 -1.29 -2.11 4.98
N LYS A 66 -0.86 -1.49 3.88
CA LYS A 66 -1.78 -0.75 2.98
C LYS A 66 -2.80 -1.70 2.35
N SER A 67 -2.40 -2.90 1.93
CA SER A 67 -3.35 -3.89 1.40
C SER A 67 -4.39 -4.35 2.44
N MET A 68 -4.03 -4.38 3.74
CA MET A 68 -5.00 -4.62 4.81
C MET A 68 -6.03 -3.49 4.92
N LEU A 69 -5.60 -2.22 4.78
CA LEU A 69 -6.53 -1.09 4.76
C LEU A 69 -7.47 -1.12 3.55
N GLU A 70 -6.99 -1.56 2.39
CA GLU A 70 -7.87 -1.75 1.22
C GLU A 70 -8.87 -2.89 1.45
N GLU A 71 -8.45 -3.99 2.08
CA GLU A 71 -9.36 -5.08 2.44
C GLU A 71 -10.40 -4.63 3.47
N TRP A 72 -10.01 -3.83 4.47
CA TRP A 72 -10.96 -3.20 5.38
C TRP A 72 -12.00 -2.34 4.65
N LYS A 73 -11.58 -1.48 3.74
CA LYS A 73 -12.50 -0.64 2.95
C LYS A 73 -13.48 -1.47 2.12
N HIS A 74 -13.01 -2.62 1.63
CA HIS A 74 -13.79 -3.50 0.78
C HIS A 74 -14.79 -4.38 1.56
N THR A 75 -14.40 -4.87 2.74
CA THR A 75 -15.17 -5.84 3.53
C THR A 75 -15.92 -5.20 4.71
N GLY A 76 -15.43 -4.08 5.23
CA GLY A 76 -15.87 -3.49 6.49
C GLY A 76 -15.34 -4.22 7.73
N ASP A 77 -14.53 -5.27 7.60
CA ASP A 77 -13.97 -6.01 8.73
C ASP A 77 -12.85 -5.18 9.40
N SER A 78 -13.14 -4.67 10.60
CA SER A 78 -12.23 -3.80 11.35
C SER A 78 -10.93 -4.48 11.77
N THR A 79 -10.84 -5.81 11.74
CA THR A 79 -9.60 -6.52 12.12
C THR A 79 -8.43 -6.14 11.21
N TYR A 80 -8.69 -5.87 9.93
CA TYR A 80 -7.67 -5.40 9.00
C TYR A 80 -7.21 -3.98 9.31
N TYR A 81 -8.15 -3.09 9.68
CA TYR A 81 -7.84 -1.73 10.11
C TYR A 81 -6.99 -1.70 11.38
N GLU A 82 -7.39 -2.49 12.39
CA GLU A 82 -6.67 -2.57 13.65
C GLU A 82 -5.24 -3.12 13.45
N TYR A 83 -5.08 -4.09 12.58
CA TYR A 83 -3.75 -4.61 12.23
C TYR A 83 -2.85 -3.51 11.64
N ALA A 84 -3.40 -2.70 10.74
CA ALA A 84 -2.67 -1.57 10.16
C ALA A 84 -2.34 -0.49 11.20
N LYS A 85 -3.29 -0.18 12.08
CA LYS A 85 -3.13 0.81 13.15
C LYS A 85 -2.05 0.39 14.15
N ILE A 86 -2.02 -0.89 14.55
CA ILE A 86 -0.97 -1.44 15.43
C ILE A 86 0.42 -1.22 14.83
N TYR A 87 0.60 -1.41 13.51
CA TYR A 87 1.88 -1.14 12.86
C TYR A 87 2.30 0.33 12.99
N ALA A 88 1.41 1.25 12.65
CA ALA A 88 1.69 2.68 12.73
C ALA A 88 2.01 3.11 14.18
N ASP A 89 1.17 2.74 15.15
CA ASP A 89 1.34 3.10 16.55
C ASP A 89 2.60 2.51 17.18
N SER A 90 3.06 1.35 16.72
CA SER A 90 4.31 0.76 17.19
C SER A 90 5.54 1.59 16.80
N LEU A 91 5.45 2.36 15.72
CA LEU A 91 6.57 3.06 15.08
C LEU A 91 6.48 4.60 15.11
N ILE A 92 5.31 5.16 15.33
CA ILE A 92 5.12 6.60 15.47
C ILE A 92 5.02 6.93 16.95
N ASP A 93 5.92 7.78 17.45
CA ASP A 93 5.93 8.19 18.86
C ASP A 93 4.88 9.29 19.17
N ALA A 94 4.86 9.75 20.41
CA ALA A 94 3.90 10.75 20.87
C ALA A 94 4.04 12.11 20.16
N ASP A 95 5.23 12.40 19.64
CA ASP A 95 5.56 13.64 18.93
C ASP A 95 5.41 13.50 17.41
N GLY A 96 4.94 12.34 16.92
CA GLY A 96 4.75 12.05 15.49
C GLY A 96 6.03 11.65 14.76
N HIS A 97 7.13 11.35 15.47
CA HIS A 97 8.35 10.92 14.82
C HIS A 97 8.28 9.43 14.44
N ILE A 98 8.80 9.09 13.28
CA ILE A 98 8.94 7.70 12.83
C ILE A 98 10.23 7.12 13.41
N LYS A 99 10.12 6.30 14.48
CA LYS A 99 11.23 5.84 15.35
C LYS A 99 12.44 5.23 14.63
N THR A 100 12.25 4.53 13.52
CA THR A 100 13.35 3.82 12.84
C THR A 100 13.73 4.46 11.51
N MET A 101 13.10 5.56 11.15
CA MET A 101 13.41 6.31 9.95
C MET A 101 14.69 7.15 10.15
N LYS A 102 15.61 7.05 9.19
CA LYS A 102 16.79 7.92 9.13
C LYS A 102 16.54 9.00 8.07
N TYR A 103 16.04 10.15 8.48
CA TYR A 103 15.66 11.25 7.59
C TYR A 103 16.76 11.59 6.57
N LEU A 104 17.97 11.87 7.06
CA LEU A 104 19.11 12.28 6.22
C LEU A 104 19.65 11.16 5.29
N SER A 105 19.08 9.96 5.34
CA SER A 105 19.41 8.93 4.36
C SER A 105 18.75 9.17 3.01
N PHE A 106 17.75 10.06 2.96
CA PHE A 106 16.95 10.37 1.79
C PHE A 106 16.53 9.09 1.05
N ASN A 107 16.03 8.13 1.81
CA ASN A 107 15.62 6.84 1.29
C ASN A 107 14.14 6.89 0.87
N ILE A 108 13.89 6.87 -0.44
CA ILE A 108 12.52 6.89 -0.98
C ILE A 108 11.68 5.72 -0.47
N ASP A 109 12.27 4.56 -0.20
CA ASP A 109 11.52 3.40 0.32
C ASP A 109 10.74 3.72 1.60
N ASN A 110 11.23 4.67 2.41
CA ASN A 110 10.55 5.08 3.63
C ASN A 110 9.19 5.75 3.35
N VAL A 111 9.05 6.39 2.18
CA VAL A 111 7.86 7.15 1.83
C VAL A 111 6.66 6.22 1.59
N ASN A 112 6.90 5.03 1.04
CA ASN A 112 5.83 4.06 0.81
C ASN A 112 5.07 3.67 2.09
N GLY A 113 5.77 3.58 3.22
CA GLY A 113 5.13 3.33 4.52
C GLY A 113 4.12 4.43 4.91
N GLY A 114 4.34 5.65 4.44
CA GLY A 114 3.47 6.79 4.72
C GLY A 114 2.08 6.72 4.11
N LYS A 115 1.88 5.92 3.07
CA LYS A 115 0.57 5.76 2.42
C LYS A 115 -0.53 5.27 3.35
N ILE A 116 -0.19 4.50 4.39
CA ILE A 116 -1.17 4.02 5.37
C ILE A 116 -1.69 5.14 6.28
N LEU A 117 -0.90 6.21 6.46
CA LEU A 117 -1.20 7.25 7.42
C LEU A 117 -2.39 8.11 6.99
N PHE A 118 -2.68 8.22 5.70
CA PHE A 118 -3.83 8.96 5.20
C PHE A 118 -5.16 8.34 5.68
N ASP A 119 -5.29 7.02 5.56
CA ASP A 119 -6.48 6.32 6.03
C ASP A 119 -6.62 6.39 7.54
N LEU A 120 -5.52 6.20 8.27
CA LEU A 120 -5.52 6.27 9.73
C LEU A 120 -5.83 7.69 10.23
N TYR A 121 -5.26 8.72 9.63
CA TYR A 121 -5.56 10.11 9.95
C TYR A 121 -7.02 10.47 9.66
N ALA A 122 -7.54 10.08 8.50
CA ALA A 122 -8.93 10.32 8.14
C ALA A 122 -9.93 9.69 9.13
N GLN A 123 -9.60 8.52 9.70
CA GLN A 123 -10.45 7.82 10.66
C GLN A 123 -10.33 8.35 12.09
N THR A 124 -9.15 8.84 12.49
CA THR A 124 -8.86 9.13 13.90
C THR A 124 -8.71 10.62 14.19
N GLY A 125 -8.33 11.44 13.23
CA GLY A 125 -7.88 12.81 13.45
C GLY A 125 -6.59 12.92 14.28
N ASP A 126 -5.83 11.82 14.44
CA ASP A 126 -4.62 11.82 15.28
C ASP A 126 -3.49 12.59 14.60
N GLU A 127 -3.15 13.74 15.16
CA GLU A 127 -2.12 14.65 14.63
C GLU A 127 -0.72 14.01 14.51
N ARG A 128 -0.44 12.95 15.26
CA ARG A 128 0.84 12.22 15.15
C ARG A 128 1.02 11.66 13.73
N TYR A 129 -0.06 11.17 13.12
CA TYR A 129 -0.02 10.66 11.74
C TYR A 129 0.23 11.80 10.75
N LYS A 130 -0.38 12.96 10.97
CA LYS A 130 -0.14 14.13 10.13
C LYS A 130 1.32 14.59 10.20
N ILE A 131 1.89 14.71 11.40
CA ILE A 131 3.29 15.10 11.60
C ILE A 131 4.24 14.11 10.91
N ALA A 132 3.94 12.80 10.99
CA ALA A 132 4.72 11.79 10.28
C ALA A 132 4.60 11.93 8.75
N MET A 133 3.41 12.20 8.23
CA MET A 133 3.22 12.51 6.79
C MET A 133 3.98 13.78 6.38
N ASP A 134 3.87 14.84 7.14
CA ASP A 134 4.59 16.11 6.86
C ASP A 134 6.12 15.88 6.83
N THR A 135 6.63 15.01 7.70
CA THR A 135 8.05 14.63 7.71
C THR A 135 8.46 13.92 6.42
N LEU A 136 7.65 12.98 5.93
CA LEU A 136 7.90 12.29 4.67
C LEU A 136 7.75 13.23 3.47
N ARG A 137 6.77 14.12 3.49
CA ARG A 137 6.59 15.17 2.48
C ARG A 137 7.79 16.10 2.43
N LYS A 138 8.31 16.52 3.59
CA LYS A 138 9.51 17.34 3.70
C LYS A 138 10.73 16.60 3.15
N GLN A 139 10.92 15.32 3.48
CA GLN A 139 11.99 14.51 2.87
C GLN A 139 11.92 14.58 1.35
N MET A 140 10.74 14.45 0.75
CA MET A 140 10.60 14.48 -0.71
C MET A 140 10.86 15.87 -1.31
N ALA A 141 10.57 16.95 -0.58
CA ALA A 141 10.94 18.31 -1.01
C ALA A 141 12.46 18.50 -1.08
N GLU A 142 13.18 17.93 -0.13
CA GLU A 142 14.63 18.01 0.01
C GLU A 142 15.37 16.85 -0.69
N GLN A 143 14.65 15.90 -1.29
CA GLN A 143 15.26 14.72 -1.93
C GLN A 143 16.29 15.13 -2.98
N PRO A 144 17.54 14.61 -2.92
CA PRO A 144 18.53 14.84 -3.95
C PRO A 144 18.00 14.46 -5.35
N ARG A 145 18.45 15.22 -6.36
CA ARG A 145 17.92 15.10 -7.71
C ARG A 145 19.01 14.98 -8.76
N THR A 146 18.67 14.32 -9.85
CA THR A 146 19.44 14.37 -11.10
C THR A 146 19.39 15.78 -11.72
N SER A 147 20.22 16.06 -12.71
CA SER A 147 20.25 17.35 -13.42
C SER A 147 18.92 17.68 -14.09
N LYS A 148 18.11 16.67 -14.42
CA LYS A 148 16.76 16.81 -15.00
C LYS A 148 15.65 16.84 -13.95
N GLY A 149 16.01 16.79 -12.66
CA GLY A 149 15.08 16.89 -11.54
C GLY A 149 14.45 15.56 -11.10
N GLY A 150 14.95 14.43 -11.57
CA GLY A 150 14.54 13.10 -11.10
C GLY A 150 15.04 12.83 -9.69
N PHE A 151 14.24 12.23 -8.84
CA PHE A 151 14.65 11.89 -7.48
C PHE A 151 15.72 10.79 -7.48
N TRP A 152 16.81 11.00 -6.75
CA TRP A 152 17.70 9.89 -6.44
C TRP A 152 16.95 8.88 -5.57
N HIS A 153 17.14 7.61 -5.85
CA HIS A 153 16.46 6.58 -5.08
C HIS A 153 16.84 6.59 -3.60
N LYS A 154 18.13 6.85 -3.31
CA LYS A 154 18.67 7.04 -1.95
C LYS A 154 19.91 7.91 -2.01
N LEU A 155 20.22 8.62 -0.93
CA LEU A 155 21.46 9.42 -0.86
C LEU A 155 22.71 8.55 -1.16
N ARG A 156 22.75 7.30 -0.67
CA ARG A 156 23.88 6.38 -0.90
C ARG A 156 23.96 5.84 -2.34
N TYR A 157 22.97 6.15 -3.17
CA TYR A 157 22.92 5.81 -4.60
C TYR A 157 22.79 7.10 -5.41
N PRO A 158 23.86 7.95 -5.43
CA PRO A 158 23.79 9.23 -6.10
C PRO A 158 23.51 9.06 -7.60
N HIS A 159 22.81 10.04 -8.16
CA HIS A 159 22.48 10.13 -9.58
C HIS A 159 21.56 9.02 -10.12
N GLN A 160 21.03 8.12 -9.26
CA GLN A 160 20.26 6.97 -9.70
C GLN A 160 18.76 7.14 -9.52
N MET A 161 18.00 6.94 -10.58
CA MET A 161 16.56 6.70 -10.55
C MET A 161 16.27 5.22 -10.78
N TRP A 162 15.35 4.66 -10.00
CA TRP A 162 14.87 3.29 -10.16
C TRP A 162 13.37 3.29 -10.38
N LEU A 163 12.85 2.34 -11.18
CA LEU A 163 11.40 2.17 -11.37
C LEU A 163 10.68 1.95 -10.04
N ASP A 164 11.32 1.24 -9.11
CA ASP A 164 10.81 1.02 -7.73
C ASP A 164 10.51 2.35 -7.03
N GLY A 165 11.38 3.34 -7.17
CA GLY A 165 11.23 4.65 -6.53
C GLY A 165 9.98 5.41 -6.96
N ILE A 166 9.49 5.15 -8.18
CA ILE A 166 8.26 5.77 -8.67
C ILE A 166 7.06 5.30 -7.83
N PHE A 167 6.93 3.99 -7.58
CA PHE A 167 5.87 3.48 -6.73
C PHE A 167 6.01 3.93 -5.27
N MET A 168 7.24 4.02 -4.79
CA MET A 168 7.47 4.39 -3.39
C MET A 168 7.04 5.83 -3.09
N ALA A 169 7.24 6.77 -4.05
CA ALA A 169 7.03 8.19 -3.83
C ALA A 169 5.82 8.78 -4.56
N SER A 170 5.61 8.47 -5.86
CA SER A 170 4.65 9.24 -6.66
C SER A 170 3.21 9.10 -6.17
N PRO A 171 2.66 7.92 -5.86
CA PRO A 171 1.31 7.81 -5.30
C PRO A 171 1.18 8.52 -3.95
N TYR A 172 2.22 8.46 -3.10
CA TYR A 172 2.23 9.19 -1.84
C TYR A 172 2.12 10.70 -2.06
N LEU A 173 2.90 11.26 -3.00
CA LEU A 173 2.88 12.70 -3.31
C LEU A 173 1.51 13.14 -3.86
N VAL A 174 0.92 12.32 -4.74
CA VAL A 174 -0.42 12.58 -5.29
C VAL A 174 -1.47 12.59 -4.17
N GLN A 175 -1.45 11.58 -3.31
CA GLN A 175 -2.38 11.49 -2.19
C GLN A 175 -2.19 12.63 -1.20
N TYR A 176 -0.94 13.03 -0.91
CA TYR A 176 -0.64 14.19 -0.06
C TYR A 176 -1.18 15.48 -0.68
N GLY A 177 -0.93 15.69 -1.98
CA GLY A 177 -1.42 16.86 -2.71
C GLY A 177 -2.94 16.97 -2.72
N ALA A 178 -3.64 15.84 -2.89
CA ALA A 178 -5.10 15.79 -2.84
C ALA A 178 -5.66 16.02 -1.43
N THR A 179 -4.96 15.53 -0.40
CA THR A 179 -5.43 15.62 0.99
C THR A 179 -5.21 17.00 1.60
N PHE A 180 -4.09 17.66 1.27
CA PHE A 180 -3.65 18.90 1.91
C PHE A 180 -3.56 20.11 0.95
N ASP A 181 -4.22 20.02 -0.21
CA ASP A 181 -4.32 21.10 -1.20
C ASP A 181 -2.95 21.60 -1.72
N GLU A 182 -2.06 20.64 -2.09
CA GLU A 182 -0.79 20.92 -2.77
C GLU A 182 -0.82 20.40 -4.23
N PRO A 183 -1.56 21.00 -5.16
CA PRO A 183 -1.77 20.46 -6.52
C PRO A 183 -0.47 20.37 -7.34
N ALA A 184 0.56 21.15 -7.04
CA ALA A 184 1.88 21.05 -7.68
C ALA A 184 2.52 19.66 -7.55
N LEU A 185 2.09 18.83 -6.59
CA LEU A 185 2.58 17.48 -6.43
C LEU A 185 2.09 16.51 -7.51
N PHE A 186 0.98 16.83 -8.18
CA PHE A 186 0.52 16.05 -9.34
C PHE A 186 1.48 16.21 -10.52
N ASP A 187 1.93 17.44 -10.76
CA ASP A 187 2.93 17.74 -11.80
C ASP A 187 4.28 17.09 -11.47
N GLU A 188 4.68 17.14 -10.19
CA GLU A 188 5.92 16.49 -9.74
C GLU A 188 5.86 14.96 -9.96
N ALA A 189 4.78 14.30 -9.56
CA ALA A 189 4.59 12.86 -9.77
C ALA A 189 4.62 12.50 -11.27
N THR A 190 3.89 13.26 -12.08
CA THR A 190 3.86 13.09 -13.54
C THR A 190 5.25 13.26 -14.14
N LYS A 191 6.00 14.29 -13.73
CA LYS A 191 7.39 14.51 -14.15
C LYS A 191 8.28 13.33 -13.84
N GLN A 192 8.21 12.76 -12.62
CA GLN A 192 9.03 11.61 -12.24
C GLN A 192 8.73 10.38 -13.10
N ILE A 193 7.45 10.10 -13.33
CA ILE A 193 6.98 8.99 -14.19
C ILE A 193 7.50 9.14 -15.62
N LEU A 194 7.31 10.33 -16.22
CA LEU A 194 7.71 10.58 -17.60
C LEU A 194 9.22 10.64 -17.78
N LEU A 195 9.93 11.18 -16.79
CA LEU A 195 11.39 11.27 -16.85
C LEU A 195 12.03 9.88 -16.86
N ILE A 196 11.67 8.99 -15.92
CA ILE A 196 12.27 7.65 -15.91
C ILE A 196 11.86 6.85 -17.15
N LYS A 197 10.61 7.00 -17.63
CA LYS A 197 10.18 6.42 -18.90
C LYS A 197 11.13 6.81 -20.03
N SER A 198 11.43 8.10 -20.15
CA SER A 198 12.29 8.62 -21.22
C SER A 198 13.72 8.07 -21.19
N LYS A 199 14.15 7.54 -20.04
CA LYS A 199 15.50 7.03 -19.81
C LYS A 199 15.60 5.52 -19.91
N THR A 200 14.55 4.79 -19.49
CA THR A 200 14.62 3.33 -19.30
C THR A 200 13.79 2.53 -20.30
N TYR A 201 12.96 3.18 -21.12
CA TYR A 201 12.15 2.50 -22.11
C TYR A 201 13.02 1.95 -23.26
N ASP A 202 12.87 0.67 -23.56
CA ASP A 202 13.49 0.03 -24.72
C ASP A 202 12.42 -0.18 -25.82
N PRO A 203 12.52 0.53 -26.95
CA PRO A 203 11.55 0.41 -28.03
C PRO A 203 11.61 -0.93 -28.78
N ALA A 204 12.74 -1.67 -28.69
CA ALA A 204 12.88 -2.94 -29.36
C ALA A 204 12.08 -4.06 -28.68
N THR A 205 11.96 -3.99 -27.35
CA THR A 205 11.24 -5.00 -26.56
C THR A 205 9.91 -4.50 -26.00
N GLY A 206 9.70 -3.16 -25.94
CA GLY A 206 8.56 -2.54 -25.26
C GLY A 206 8.67 -2.58 -23.73
N LEU A 207 9.80 -2.99 -23.17
CA LEU A 207 10.03 -3.10 -21.73
C LEU A 207 10.81 -1.90 -21.18
N TYR A 208 11.01 -1.90 -19.86
CA TYR A 208 11.74 -0.86 -19.15
C TYR A 208 12.92 -1.48 -18.39
N TYR A 209 14.11 -0.90 -18.55
CA TYR A 209 15.25 -1.23 -17.70
C TYR A 209 14.97 -0.86 -16.25
N HIS A 210 15.48 -1.65 -15.32
CA HIS A 210 15.24 -1.50 -13.88
C HIS A 210 15.59 -0.11 -13.32
N GLY A 211 16.71 0.45 -13.76
CA GLY A 211 17.21 1.72 -13.24
C GLY A 211 18.05 2.47 -14.26
N TRP A 212 18.26 3.73 -13.97
CA TRP A 212 19.07 4.66 -14.74
C TRP A 212 20.02 5.41 -13.81
N ASP A 213 21.28 5.45 -14.17
CA ASP A 213 22.34 6.23 -13.55
C ASP A 213 22.75 7.36 -14.49
N GLU A 214 22.44 8.60 -14.09
CA GLU A 214 22.78 9.80 -14.88
C GLU A 214 24.30 10.00 -15.03
N SER A 215 25.09 9.56 -14.04
CA SER A 215 26.53 9.71 -14.08
C SER A 215 27.23 8.73 -14.99
N HIS A 216 26.59 7.59 -15.30
CA HIS A 216 27.14 6.44 -16.01
C HIS A 216 28.37 5.80 -15.31
N GLU A 217 28.63 6.13 -14.06
CA GLU A 217 29.82 5.69 -13.30
C GLU A 217 29.62 4.37 -12.55
N GLN A 218 28.34 3.95 -12.38
CA GLN A 218 28.07 2.70 -11.68
C GLN A 218 28.52 1.51 -12.51
N LYS A 219 29.11 0.51 -11.86
CA LYS A 219 29.61 -0.72 -12.54
C LYS A 219 28.54 -1.47 -13.36
N TRP A 220 27.27 -1.33 -12.98
CA TRP A 220 26.14 -1.95 -13.67
C TRP A 220 25.59 -1.07 -14.81
N SER A 221 25.95 0.21 -14.83
CA SER A 221 25.41 1.18 -15.79
C SER A 221 26.00 0.95 -17.17
N ASN A 222 25.14 0.98 -18.18
CA ASN A 222 25.59 1.02 -19.56
C ASN A 222 26.31 2.36 -19.80
N PRO A 223 27.54 2.37 -20.34
CA PRO A 223 28.34 3.60 -20.47
C PRO A 223 27.74 4.63 -21.45
N GLU A 224 26.87 4.20 -22.38
CA GLU A 224 26.24 5.09 -23.36
C GLU A 224 24.89 5.60 -22.88
N THR A 225 24.07 4.74 -22.28
CA THR A 225 22.67 5.05 -21.93
C THR A 225 22.45 5.33 -20.45
N GLY A 226 23.33 4.89 -19.58
CA GLY A 226 23.14 4.91 -18.13
C GLY A 226 22.17 3.85 -17.60
N CYS A 227 21.57 3.04 -18.46
CA CYS A 227 20.59 2.03 -18.07
C CYS A 227 21.23 0.80 -17.41
N SER A 228 20.48 0.16 -16.52
CA SER A 228 20.81 -1.16 -16.01
C SER A 228 20.78 -2.22 -17.11
N PRO A 229 21.50 -3.36 -16.98
CA PRO A 229 21.63 -4.32 -18.06
C PRO A 229 20.40 -5.21 -18.26
N ASN A 230 19.43 -5.19 -17.29
CA ASN A 230 18.33 -6.16 -17.26
C ASN A 230 16.96 -5.52 -17.15
N PHE A 231 15.98 -6.18 -17.76
CA PHE A 231 14.58 -6.01 -17.44
C PHE A 231 14.25 -6.87 -16.20
N TRP A 232 13.55 -6.30 -15.26
CA TRP A 232 13.17 -7.00 -14.04
C TRP A 232 11.68 -6.85 -13.77
N SER A 233 10.95 -7.96 -13.82
CA SER A 233 9.49 -7.97 -13.68
C SER A 233 8.98 -7.27 -12.44
N ARG A 234 9.65 -7.41 -11.29
CA ARG A 234 9.28 -6.71 -10.06
C ARG A 234 9.32 -5.18 -10.24
N SER A 235 10.37 -4.64 -10.79
CA SER A 235 10.51 -3.19 -10.94
C SER A 235 9.55 -2.62 -11.99
N ILE A 236 9.31 -3.36 -13.09
CA ILE A 236 8.29 -3.01 -14.08
C ILE A 236 6.90 -3.05 -13.44
N GLY A 237 6.64 -4.05 -12.59
CA GLY A 237 5.41 -4.15 -11.80
C GLY A 237 5.20 -2.95 -10.87
N TRP A 238 6.26 -2.50 -10.19
CA TRP A 238 6.19 -1.28 -9.38
C TRP A 238 5.84 -0.04 -10.20
N TYR A 239 6.48 0.09 -11.38
CA TYR A 239 6.21 1.22 -12.26
C TYR A 239 4.75 1.20 -12.77
N GLY A 240 4.26 0.03 -13.21
CA GLY A 240 2.86 -0.12 -13.62
C GLY A 240 1.88 0.16 -12.49
N ALA A 241 2.15 -0.36 -11.28
CA ALA A 241 1.32 -0.12 -10.10
C ALA A 241 1.28 1.38 -9.73
N ALA A 242 2.40 2.09 -9.84
CA ALA A 242 2.45 3.53 -9.56
C ALA A 242 1.58 4.38 -10.50
N ILE A 243 1.32 3.90 -11.72
CA ILE A 243 0.50 4.62 -12.70
C ILE A 243 -0.99 4.44 -12.43
N VAL A 244 -1.38 3.32 -11.84
CA VAL A 244 -2.80 3.01 -11.57
C VAL A 244 -3.21 3.34 -10.13
N ASP A 245 -2.27 3.49 -9.19
CA ASP A 245 -2.48 3.84 -7.79
C ASP A 245 -2.68 5.37 -7.61
#